data_eb81303c91764f71340ea8199ab522c6
#
_entry.id   eb81303c91764f71340ea8199ab522c6
#
_cell.length_a   1.000
_cell.length_b   1.000
_cell.length_c   1.000
_cell.angle_alpha   90.00
_cell.angle_beta   90.00
_cell.angle_gamma   90.00
#
_symmetry.space_group_name_H-M   'P 1'
#
loop_
_entity.id
_entity.type
_entity.pdbx_description
1 polymer ?
#
loop_
_entity_poly.entity_id
_entity_poly.type
_entity_poly.pdbx_seq_one_letter_code
_entity_poly.pdbx_strand_id
1 'polypeptide(L)'
;MKKREHITRVLVRGTAALLAAVILTGCGKAKLPEGFEVSAVKEKAEQSIELFNARDYEALWEMGSDELKESITVEQFAQACDPYLDKCGAFEEISKSVVMGGTDKNAGIDYAGAVMVGDYEDGKIQFTVAFDQNMEMIQFLIK
;
A
#
# COMPACT_ATOMS: atom_id res chain seq x y z
N MET A 1 -6.24 -20.21 -10.74
CA MET A 1 -6.78 -19.66 -9.50
C MET A 1 -5.80 -19.71 -8.33
N LYS A 2 -5.17 -20.84 -8.08
CA LYS A 2 -4.18 -20.98 -7.00
C LYS A 2 -2.95 -20.10 -7.18
N LYS A 3 -2.55 -19.79 -8.41
CA LYS A 3 -1.42 -18.92 -8.71
C LYS A 3 -1.63 -17.46 -8.32
N ARG A 4 -2.88 -16.99 -8.29
CA ARG A 4 -3.20 -15.60 -7.90
C ARG A 4 -3.01 -15.34 -6.42
N GLU A 5 -3.33 -16.32 -5.59
CA GLU A 5 -3.14 -16.22 -4.14
C GLU A 5 -1.65 -16.13 -3.77
N HIS A 6 -0.81 -16.84 -4.51
CA HIS A 6 0.64 -16.78 -4.30
C HIS A 6 1.24 -15.42 -4.67
N ILE A 7 0.73 -14.79 -5.73
CA ILE A 7 1.21 -13.49 -6.18
C ILE A 7 0.87 -12.41 -5.16
N THR A 8 -0.35 -12.43 -4.63
CA THR A 8 -0.78 -11.49 -3.60
C THR A 8 0.05 -11.63 -2.32
N ARG A 9 0.44 -12.85 -1.98
CA ARG A 9 1.23 -13.13 -0.78
C ARG A 9 2.67 -12.63 -0.87
N VAL A 10 3.22 -12.52 -2.07
CA VAL A 10 4.58 -12.03 -2.27
C VAL A 10 4.69 -10.55 -1.93
N LEU A 11 3.67 -9.76 -2.27
CA LEU A 11 3.62 -8.34 -1.94
C LEU A 11 3.41 -8.06 -0.43
N VAL A 12 2.93 -9.05 0.28
CA VAL A 12 2.55 -8.93 1.70
C VAL A 12 3.68 -9.37 2.64
N ARG A 13 4.74 -9.97 2.13
CA ARG A 13 5.78 -10.57 2.96
C ARG A 13 6.50 -9.55 3.82
N GLY A 14 6.46 -9.78 5.10
CA GLY A 14 7.26 -9.10 6.11
C GLY A 14 6.53 -8.02 6.90
N THR A 15 5.51 -7.37 6.33
CA THR A 15 4.85 -6.21 6.97
C THR A 15 3.34 -6.34 7.07
N ALA A 16 2.76 -7.39 6.52
CA ALA A 16 1.31 -7.58 6.47
C ALA A 16 0.62 -7.61 7.83
N ALA A 17 1.32 -8.08 8.84
CA ALA A 17 0.79 -8.19 10.19
C ALA A 17 0.55 -6.83 10.85
N LEU A 18 1.24 -5.79 10.38
CA LEU A 18 1.18 -4.46 10.97
C LEU A 18 -0.16 -3.76 10.78
N LEU A 19 -0.76 -3.92 9.61
CA LEU A 19 -1.96 -3.17 9.25
C LEU A 19 -3.26 -3.87 9.64
N ALA A 20 -3.23 -5.17 9.86
CA ALA A 20 -4.43 -5.93 10.22
C ALA A 20 -5.06 -5.48 11.53
N ALA A 21 -4.26 -5.03 12.48
CA ALA A 21 -4.72 -4.59 13.79
C ALA A 21 -5.34 -3.18 13.79
N VAL A 22 -4.99 -2.36 12.81
CA VAL A 22 -5.38 -0.94 12.77
C VAL A 22 -6.73 -0.74 12.10
N ILE A 23 -7.10 -1.60 11.18
CA ILE A 23 -8.36 -1.53 10.44
C ILE A 23 -9.58 -1.57 11.37
N LEU A 24 -9.45 -2.17 12.54
CA LEU A 24 -10.53 -2.34 13.50
C LEU A 24 -10.85 -1.07 14.29
N THR A 25 -9.98 -0.07 14.27
CA THR A 25 -10.17 1.17 15.04
C THR A 25 -10.63 2.36 14.20
N GLY A 26 -10.99 2.13 12.95
CA GLY A 26 -11.19 3.14 11.93
C GLY A 26 -12.46 3.99 11.99
N CYS A 27 -13.11 4.08 13.13
CA CYS A 27 -14.26 4.99 13.28
C CYS A 27 -13.81 6.29 13.93
N GLY A 28 -13.53 7.32 13.13
CA GLY A 28 -13.23 8.65 13.64
C GLY A 28 -11.97 9.25 13.03
N LYS A 29 -11.53 10.36 13.59
CA LYS A 29 -10.32 11.04 13.15
C LYS A 29 -9.11 10.16 13.41
N ALA A 30 -8.36 9.86 12.36
CA ALA A 30 -7.13 9.10 12.46
C ALA A 30 -6.15 9.77 13.42
N LYS A 31 -5.83 9.07 14.50
CA LYS A 31 -4.76 9.48 15.41
C LYS A 31 -3.48 8.85 14.94
N LEU A 32 -2.63 9.64 14.30
CA LEU A 32 -1.34 9.18 13.83
C LEU A 32 -0.29 9.31 14.95
N PRO A 33 0.73 8.46 14.97
CA PRO A 33 1.90 8.68 15.81
C PRO A 33 2.53 10.04 15.54
N GLU A 34 3.28 10.55 16.52
CA GLU A 34 3.97 11.82 16.40
C GLU A 34 4.92 11.84 15.18
N GLY A 35 4.92 12.94 14.46
CA GLY A 35 5.75 13.12 13.28
C GLY A 35 5.06 12.81 11.95
N PHE A 36 3.87 12.24 11.98
CA PHE A 36 3.08 12.00 10.77
C PHE A 36 1.96 13.04 10.63
N GLU A 37 1.75 13.48 9.40
CA GLU A 37 0.61 14.33 9.06
C GLU A 37 -0.34 13.59 8.11
N VAL A 38 -1.64 13.68 8.39
CA VAL A 38 -2.69 12.98 7.61
C VAL A 38 -2.61 13.34 6.13
N SER A 39 -2.45 14.62 5.82
CA SER A 39 -2.36 15.08 4.43
C SER A 39 -1.14 14.52 3.70
N ALA A 40 0.00 14.51 4.37
CA ALA A 40 1.25 13.98 3.78
C ALA A 40 1.16 12.47 3.52
N VAL A 41 0.61 11.72 4.46
CA VAL A 41 0.39 10.28 4.31
C VAL A 41 -0.56 9.98 3.17
N LYS A 42 -1.67 10.69 3.11
CA LYS A 42 -2.66 10.55 2.05
C LYS A 42 -2.07 10.84 0.68
N GLU A 43 -1.38 11.94 0.53
CA GLU A 43 -0.74 12.38 -0.72
C GLU A 43 0.28 11.35 -1.20
N LYS A 44 1.11 10.85 -0.30
CA LYS A 44 2.11 9.84 -0.62
C LYS A 44 1.48 8.50 -1.05
N ALA A 45 0.39 8.11 -0.39
CA ALA A 45 -0.36 6.93 -0.78
C ALA A 45 -1.01 7.10 -2.17
N GLU A 46 -1.58 8.25 -2.45
CA GLU A 46 -2.14 8.56 -3.77
C GLU A 46 -1.05 8.51 -4.84
N GLN A 47 0.11 9.06 -4.57
CA GLN A 47 1.27 8.99 -5.47
C GLN A 47 1.66 7.55 -5.79
N SER A 48 1.67 6.67 -4.80
CA SER A 48 1.97 5.25 -5.02
C SER A 48 0.96 4.58 -5.95
N ILE A 49 -0.31 4.96 -5.82
CA ILE A 49 -1.38 4.43 -6.69
C ILE A 49 -1.25 4.97 -8.11
N GLU A 50 -0.88 6.24 -8.27
CA GLU A 50 -0.62 6.81 -9.59
C GLU A 50 0.50 6.08 -10.32
N LEU A 51 1.60 5.78 -9.61
CA LEU A 51 2.71 5.01 -10.17
C LEU A 51 2.30 3.59 -10.53
N PHE A 52 1.50 2.96 -9.69
CA PHE A 52 0.91 1.64 -9.96
C PHE A 52 0.06 1.68 -11.24
N ASN A 53 -0.83 2.66 -11.37
CA ASN A 53 -1.69 2.81 -12.54
C ASN A 53 -0.91 3.06 -13.83
N ALA A 54 0.20 3.79 -13.73
CA ALA A 54 1.10 4.06 -14.85
C ALA A 54 2.03 2.88 -15.17
N ARG A 55 1.99 1.83 -14.38
CA ARG A 55 2.91 0.69 -14.46
C ARG A 55 4.39 1.10 -14.32
N ASP A 56 4.62 2.21 -13.62
CA ASP A 56 5.96 2.68 -13.30
C ASP A 56 6.44 2.00 -12.01
N TYR A 57 6.72 0.72 -12.14
CA TYR A 57 7.08 -0.12 -10.99
C TYR A 57 8.47 0.20 -10.45
N GLU A 58 9.34 0.75 -11.28
CA GLU A 58 10.65 1.20 -10.82
C GLU A 58 10.51 2.38 -9.87
N ALA A 59 9.73 3.41 -10.23
CA ALA A 59 9.47 4.55 -9.37
C ALA A 59 8.70 4.14 -8.10
N LEU A 60 7.76 3.23 -8.22
CA LEU A 60 7.03 2.67 -7.08
C LEU A 60 7.97 1.94 -6.11
N TRP A 61 8.87 1.12 -6.64
CA TRP A 61 9.87 0.39 -5.87
C TRP A 61 10.84 1.35 -5.17
N GLU A 62 11.22 2.44 -5.84
CA GLU A 62 12.09 3.47 -5.26
C GLU A 62 11.46 4.20 -4.06
N MET A 63 10.14 4.23 -3.95
CA MET A 63 9.46 4.75 -2.76
C MET A 63 9.68 3.88 -1.52
N GLY A 64 10.11 2.66 -1.69
CA GLY A 64 10.28 1.68 -0.62
C GLY A 64 11.46 1.97 0.29
N SER A 65 11.34 1.50 1.54
CA SER A 65 12.46 1.42 2.45
C SER A 65 13.50 0.40 1.93
N ASP A 66 14.70 0.44 2.46
CA ASP A 66 15.73 -0.53 2.11
C ASP A 66 15.27 -1.96 2.34
N GLU A 67 14.58 -2.20 3.46
CA GLU A 67 14.03 -3.51 3.79
C GLU A 67 13.00 -3.98 2.75
N LEU A 68 12.11 -3.10 2.30
CA LEU A 68 11.16 -3.43 1.25
C LEU A 68 11.88 -3.74 -0.05
N LYS A 69 12.86 -2.94 -0.43
CA LYS A 69 13.64 -3.11 -1.66
C LYS A 69 14.44 -4.42 -1.67
N GLU A 70 14.93 -4.84 -0.51
CA GLU A 70 15.61 -6.13 -0.37
C GLU A 70 14.65 -7.32 -0.47
N SER A 71 13.39 -7.11 -0.10
CA SER A 71 12.37 -8.17 -0.07
C SER A 71 11.71 -8.45 -1.41
N ILE A 72 11.72 -7.49 -2.32
CA ILE A 72 11.03 -7.60 -3.61
C ILE A 72 11.77 -6.82 -4.69
N THR A 73 11.88 -7.41 -5.88
CA THR A 73 12.46 -6.75 -7.05
C THR A 73 11.42 -5.98 -7.85
N VAL A 74 11.87 -5.09 -8.72
CA VAL A 74 10.99 -4.35 -9.64
C VAL A 74 10.19 -5.33 -10.52
N GLU A 75 10.83 -6.38 -11.01
CA GLU A 75 10.18 -7.41 -11.84
C GLU A 75 9.09 -8.15 -11.06
N GLN A 76 9.34 -8.43 -9.79
CA GLN A 76 8.34 -9.07 -8.93
C GLN A 76 7.14 -8.16 -8.68
N PHE A 77 7.36 -6.86 -8.52
CA PHE A 77 6.27 -5.89 -8.47
C PHE A 77 5.43 -5.92 -9.75
N ALA A 78 6.08 -5.87 -10.91
CA ALA A 78 5.39 -5.93 -12.20
C ALA A 78 4.54 -7.20 -12.33
N GLN A 79 5.12 -8.35 -12.03
CA GLN A 79 4.43 -9.64 -12.11
C GLN A 79 3.24 -9.74 -11.16
N ALA A 80 3.33 -9.10 -10.00
CA ALA A 80 2.25 -9.11 -9.01
C ALA A 80 1.14 -8.11 -9.37
N CYS A 81 1.47 -6.98 -9.94
CA CYS A 81 0.55 -5.88 -10.19
C CYS A 81 -0.15 -5.94 -11.56
N ASP A 82 0.57 -6.35 -12.59
CA ASP A 82 0.03 -6.38 -13.96
C ASP A 82 -1.28 -7.15 -14.10
N PRO A 83 -1.46 -8.33 -13.48
CA PRO A 83 -2.72 -9.07 -13.59
C PRO A 83 -3.94 -8.30 -13.06
N TYR A 84 -3.75 -7.46 -12.05
CA TYR A 84 -4.85 -6.63 -11.52
C TYR A 84 -5.26 -5.57 -12.52
N LEU A 85 -4.30 -4.87 -13.09
CA LEU A 85 -4.55 -3.83 -14.08
C LEU A 85 -5.12 -4.41 -15.39
N ASP A 86 -4.60 -5.56 -15.82
CA ASP A 86 -5.10 -6.24 -17.01
C ASP A 86 -6.56 -6.66 -16.86
N LYS A 87 -6.95 -7.04 -15.65
CA LYS A 87 -8.32 -7.47 -15.34
C LYS A 87 -9.28 -6.29 -15.17
N CYS A 88 -8.83 -5.23 -14.52
CA CYS A 88 -9.69 -4.13 -14.09
C CYS A 88 -9.85 -3.02 -15.14
N GLY A 89 -8.96 -2.97 -16.13
CA GLY A 89 -9.02 -1.94 -17.17
C GLY A 89 -8.55 -0.57 -16.68
N ALA A 90 -9.05 0.49 -17.29
CA ALA A 90 -8.61 1.85 -17.01
C ALA A 90 -9.07 2.34 -15.63
N PHE A 91 -8.19 3.06 -14.97
CA PHE A 91 -8.48 3.72 -13.70
C PHE A 91 -9.47 4.88 -13.89
N GLU A 92 -10.43 5.00 -12.98
CA GLU A 92 -11.43 6.06 -13.00
C GLU A 92 -11.23 7.04 -11.85
N GLU A 93 -11.29 6.57 -10.60
CA GLU A 93 -11.14 7.43 -9.43
C GLU A 93 -10.80 6.64 -8.16
N ILE A 94 -10.40 7.36 -7.12
CA ILE A 94 -10.34 6.81 -5.77
C ILE A 94 -11.68 7.10 -5.09
N SER A 95 -12.46 6.06 -4.83
CA SER A 95 -13.80 6.17 -4.26
C SER A 95 -13.82 6.15 -2.73
N LYS A 96 -12.79 5.58 -2.10
CA LYS A 96 -12.66 5.53 -0.63
C LYS A 96 -11.21 5.77 -0.22
N SER A 97 -11.04 6.47 0.89
CA SER A 97 -9.72 6.74 1.45
C SER A 97 -9.83 6.85 2.97
N VAL A 98 -9.04 6.06 3.67
CA VAL A 98 -8.94 6.09 5.13
C VAL A 98 -7.46 6.13 5.49
N VAL A 99 -7.05 7.16 6.22
CA VAL A 99 -5.69 7.26 6.76
C VAL A 99 -5.65 6.67 8.16
N MET A 100 -4.61 5.94 8.48
CA MET A 100 -4.43 5.27 9.76
C MET A 100 -2.97 5.23 10.16
N GLY A 101 -2.72 4.92 11.41
CA GLY A 101 -1.36 4.72 11.91
C GLY A 101 -1.35 3.97 13.22
N GLY A 102 -0.18 3.63 13.66
CA GLY A 102 0.01 2.90 14.91
C GLY A 102 1.48 2.64 15.18
N THR A 103 1.71 1.80 16.17
CA THR A 103 3.05 1.35 16.53
C THR A 103 3.10 -0.17 16.46
N ASP A 104 4.05 -0.70 15.73
CA ASP A 104 4.36 -2.11 15.82
C ASP A 104 5.11 -2.37 17.12
N LYS A 105 4.42 -3.00 18.06
CA LYS A 105 4.98 -3.29 19.38
C LYS A 105 6.13 -4.28 19.34
N ASN A 106 6.19 -5.14 18.33
CA ASN A 106 7.24 -6.14 18.19
C ASN A 106 8.53 -5.53 17.67
N ALA A 107 8.42 -4.63 16.69
CA ALA A 107 9.56 -3.96 16.11
C ALA A 107 9.86 -2.60 16.74
N GLY A 108 8.92 -2.04 17.52
CA GLY A 108 9.06 -0.71 18.11
C GLY A 108 9.03 0.41 17.08
N ILE A 109 8.36 0.19 15.95
CA ILE A 109 8.33 1.12 14.82
C ILE A 109 6.96 1.77 14.72
N ASP A 110 6.95 3.09 14.69
CA ASP A 110 5.75 3.86 14.36
C ASP A 110 5.55 3.88 12.84
N TYR A 111 4.31 3.74 12.44
CA TYR A 111 3.93 3.77 11.02
C TYR A 111 2.64 4.55 10.81
N ALA A 112 2.46 5.03 9.61
CA ALA A 112 1.21 5.59 9.14
C ALA A 112 0.96 5.13 7.69
N GLY A 113 -0.29 5.05 7.32
CA GLY A 113 -0.64 4.59 5.99
C GLY A 113 -2.07 4.93 5.63
N ALA A 114 -2.50 4.36 4.51
CA ALA A 114 -3.85 4.55 4.02
C ALA A 114 -4.40 3.26 3.42
N VAL A 115 -5.68 3.06 3.59
CA VAL A 115 -6.46 2.10 2.80
C VAL A 115 -7.28 2.91 1.82
N MET A 116 -7.12 2.63 0.55
CA MET A 116 -7.82 3.32 -0.52
C MET A 116 -8.46 2.31 -1.47
N VAL A 117 -9.59 2.68 -2.05
CA VAL A 117 -10.24 1.88 -3.08
C VAL A 117 -10.22 2.67 -4.38
N GLY A 118 -9.58 2.10 -5.38
CA GLY A 118 -9.61 2.62 -6.74
C GLY A 118 -10.75 1.95 -7.54
N ASP A 119 -11.53 2.77 -8.20
CA ASP A 119 -12.54 2.30 -9.14
C ASP A 119 -11.92 2.28 -10.54
N TYR A 120 -12.15 1.18 -11.23
CA TYR A 120 -11.66 0.92 -12.59
C TYR A 120 -12.83 0.55 -13.49
N GLU A 121 -12.66 0.59 -14.80
CA GLU A 121 -13.72 0.24 -15.75
C GLU A 121 -14.41 -1.08 -15.43
N ASP A 122 -13.64 -2.10 -15.09
CA ASP A 122 -14.15 -3.48 -14.92
C ASP A 122 -13.99 -4.01 -13.50
N GLY A 123 -13.79 -3.14 -12.51
CA GLY A 123 -13.66 -3.60 -11.13
C GLY A 123 -13.12 -2.56 -10.17
N LYS A 124 -12.71 -3.06 -9.02
CA LYS A 124 -12.13 -2.25 -7.94
C LYS A 124 -10.85 -2.90 -7.46
N ILE A 125 -9.91 -2.07 -7.05
CA ILE A 125 -8.69 -2.53 -6.39
C ILE A 125 -8.59 -1.81 -5.04
N GLN A 126 -8.42 -2.58 -3.98
CA GLN A 126 -8.14 -2.02 -2.67
C GLN A 126 -6.62 -1.98 -2.46
N PHE A 127 -6.13 -0.82 -2.08
CA PHE A 127 -4.73 -0.57 -1.76
C PHE A 127 -4.57 -0.40 -0.26
N THR A 128 -3.54 -1.02 0.29
CA THR A 128 -3.10 -0.74 1.65
C THR A 128 -1.63 -0.36 1.59
N VAL A 129 -1.33 0.89 1.87
CA VAL A 129 0.02 1.44 1.75
C VAL A 129 0.44 2.00 3.10
N ALA A 130 1.62 1.65 3.56
CA ALA A 130 2.14 2.14 4.82
C ALA A 130 3.55 2.69 4.66
N PHE A 131 3.88 3.66 5.51
CA PHE A 131 5.15 4.37 5.53
C PHE A 131 5.74 4.39 6.94
N ASP A 132 7.05 4.42 7.01
CA ASP A 132 7.78 4.64 8.26
C ASP A 132 7.92 6.13 8.58
N GLN A 133 8.64 6.45 9.64
CA GLN A 133 8.86 7.84 10.09
C GLN A 133 9.66 8.70 9.09
N ASN A 134 10.41 8.07 8.20
CA ASN A 134 11.10 8.73 7.10
C ASN A 134 10.22 8.90 5.87
N MET A 135 8.95 8.51 5.96
CA MET A 135 8.00 8.48 4.84
C MET A 135 8.47 7.58 3.70
N GLU A 136 9.23 6.55 4.02
CA GLU A 136 9.58 5.48 3.10
C GLU A 136 8.50 4.39 3.17
N MET A 137 8.13 3.86 2.02
CA MET A 137 7.09 2.84 1.93
C MET A 137 7.58 1.52 2.53
N ILE A 138 6.88 1.01 3.52
CA ILE A 138 7.19 -0.26 4.17
C ILE A 138 6.22 -1.37 3.79
N GLN A 139 5.09 -1.01 3.19
CA GLN A 139 4.11 -1.97 2.73
C GLN A 139 3.32 -1.41 1.54
N PHE A 140 3.11 -2.26 0.55
CA PHE A 140 2.20 -2.01 -0.57
C PHE A 140 1.43 -3.30 -0.84
N LEU A 141 0.17 -3.31 -0.47
CA LEU A 141 -0.72 -4.47 -0.61
C LEU A 141 -1.89 -4.12 -1.51
N ILE A 142 -2.18 -5.00 -2.44
CA ILE A 142 -3.35 -4.88 -3.33
C ILE A 142 -4.23 -6.13 -3.23
N LYS A 143 -5.52 -5.93 -3.38
CA LYS A 143 -6.50 -7.02 -3.47
C LYS A 143 -7.77 -6.59 -4.18
#